data_30a21bbe254b9398173beea10e562269
#
_entry.id   30a21bbe254b9398173beea10e562269
#
_cell.length_a   1.000
_cell.length_b   1.000
_cell.length_c   1.000
_cell.angle_alpha   90.00
_cell.angle_beta   90.00
_cell.angle_gamma   90.00
#
_symmetry.space_group_name_H-M   'P 1'
#
loop_
_entity.id
_entity.type
_entity.pdbx_description
1 polymer ?
#
loop_
_entity_poly.entity_id
_entity_poly.type
_entity_poly.pdbx_seq_one_letter_code
_entity_poly.pdbx_strand_id
1 'polypeptide(L)'
;MGHGHSHKDKKSEIKNGNDHVHGGLFVARSELIFAILSGVFLSSGWLLETFTEFSDEISLLFYITAYVCGSYYTVTEAIDKIRAGKFEIDFLMLVAAAGAATLGAWAEGALLLFLFSIGHALEGYAMGRAKRAIEELSELAPRTARVRRNGNETEIPVEELIIGDIVVVKPDERVPADGFVILGESSVNQAPITGESVPVDKQPVNDVKRAAEDPESL
;
A
#
# COMPACT_ATOMS: atom_id res chain seq x y z
N MET A 1 50.62 -24.29 -20.63
CA MET A 1 49.86 -23.09 -20.96
C MET A 1 48.40 -23.40 -20.71
N GLY A 2 47.90 -23.05 -19.53
CA GLY A 2 46.50 -23.27 -19.14
C GLY A 2 45.90 -21.93 -18.73
N HIS A 3 44.91 -21.44 -19.49
CA HIS A 3 44.16 -20.22 -19.14
C HIS A 3 43.03 -20.59 -18.18
N GLY A 4 43.20 -20.19 -16.92
CA GLY A 4 42.12 -20.21 -15.95
C GLY A 4 41.20 -19.01 -16.14
N HIS A 5 39.94 -19.26 -16.52
CA HIS A 5 38.89 -18.27 -16.47
C HIS A 5 38.32 -18.21 -15.04
N SER A 6 38.67 -17.13 -14.37
CA SER A 6 38.05 -16.72 -13.11
C SER A 6 36.62 -16.16 -13.38
N HIS A 7 35.61 -16.93 -13.00
CA HIS A 7 34.24 -16.42 -12.87
C HIS A 7 34.18 -15.51 -11.65
N LYS A 8 34.14 -14.19 -11.89
CA LYS A 8 33.72 -13.20 -10.91
C LYS A 8 32.22 -13.34 -10.72
N ASP A 9 31.84 -13.89 -9.59
CA ASP A 9 30.48 -13.83 -9.09
C ASP A 9 30.04 -12.35 -8.98
N LYS A 10 29.21 -11.93 -9.91
CA LYS A 10 28.41 -10.71 -9.75
C LYS A 10 27.34 -11.00 -8.70
N LYS A 11 27.63 -10.69 -7.44
CA LYS A 11 26.59 -10.42 -6.46
C LYS A 11 25.70 -9.32 -7.04
N SER A 12 24.52 -9.69 -7.50
CA SER A 12 23.44 -8.75 -7.76
C SER A 12 23.04 -8.16 -6.40
N GLU A 13 23.52 -6.95 -6.14
CA GLU A 13 22.93 -6.10 -5.12
C GLU A 13 21.47 -5.89 -5.51
N ILE A 14 20.59 -6.60 -4.84
CA ILE A 14 19.18 -6.26 -4.76
C ILE A 14 19.17 -4.89 -4.04
N LYS A 15 19.18 -3.84 -4.84
CA LYS A 15 18.90 -2.49 -4.40
C LYS A 15 17.47 -2.54 -3.87
N ASN A 16 17.33 -2.68 -2.56
CA ASN A 16 16.09 -2.38 -1.85
C ASN A 16 15.70 -0.97 -2.29
N GLY A 17 14.76 -0.90 -3.21
CA GLY A 17 14.01 0.31 -3.45
C GLY A 17 13.24 0.60 -2.18
N ASN A 18 13.85 1.33 -1.27
CA ASN A 18 13.12 2.12 -0.31
C ASN A 18 12.37 3.18 -1.13
N ASP A 19 11.30 2.76 -1.76
CA ASP A 19 10.22 3.66 -2.09
C ASP A 19 9.76 4.19 -0.73
N HIS A 20 10.13 5.41 -0.47
CA HIS A 20 9.65 6.18 0.66
C HIS A 20 8.13 6.23 0.55
N VAL A 21 7.46 5.29 1.21
CA VAL A 21 6.03 5.36 1.48
C VAL A 21 5.86 6.52 2.44
N HIS A 22 5.90 7.74 1.90
CA HIS A 22 5.47 8.93 2.59
C HIS A 22 3.97 8.82 2.79
N GLY A 23 3.57 8.54 4.01
CA GLY A 23 2.21 8.74 4.37
C GLY A 23 1.53 7.55 5.03
N GLY A 24 1.77 7.41 6.32
CA GLY A 24 0.81 6.75 7.19
C GLY A 24 -0.55 7.44 7.06
N LEU A 25 -1.62 6.82 7.53
CA LEU A 25 -3.02 7.28 7.46
C LEU A 25 -3.22 8.74 7.87
N PHE A 26 -2.33 9.27 8.71
CA PHE A 26 -2.34 10.65 9.16
C PHE A 26 -1.99 11.64 8.03
N VAL A 27 -1.04 11.30 7.15
CA VAL A 27 -0.64 12.16 6.03
C VAL A 27 -1.74 12.19 4.97
N ALA A 28 -2.30 11.06 4.58
CA ALA A 28 -3.42 11.02 3.63
C ALA A 28 -4.67 11.76 4.14
N ARG A 29 -4.92 11.75 5.46
CA ARG A 29 -6.01 12.53 6.05
C ARG A 29 -5.72 14.02 6.06
N SER A 30 -4.48 14.42 6.36
CA SER A 30 -4.10 15.83 6.33
C SER A 30 -4.10 16.40 4.92
N GLU A 31 -3.65 15.66 3.91
CA GLU A 31 -3.76 16.04 2.50
C GLU A 31 -5.23 16.29 2.10
N LEU A 32 -6.13 15.39 2.48
CA LEU A 32 -7.56 15.55 2.20
C LEU A 32 -8.14 16.79 2.90
N ILE A 33 -7.74 17.09 4.13
CA ILE A 33 -8.19 18.28 4.86
C ILE A 33 -7.72 19.54 4.14
N PHE A 34 -6.46 19.62 3.72
CA PHE A 34 -5.94 20.78 2.99
C PHE A 34 -6.59 20.93 1.62
N ALA A 35 -6.86 19.86 0.91
CA ALA A 35 -7.60 19.89 -0.34
C ALA A 35 -9.03 20.41 -0.15
N ILE A 36 -9.75 19.95 0.88
CA ILE A 36 -11.09 20.44 1.20
C ILE A 36 -11.06 21.94 1.59
N LEU A 37 -10.10 22.35 2.42
CA LEU A 37 -9.92 23.75 2.79
C LEU A 37 -9.67 24.63 1.55
N SER A 38 -8.81 24.17 0.63
CA SER A 38 -8.58 24.88 -0.64
C SER A 38 -9.87 25.05 -1.41
N GLY A 39 -10.71 24.00 -1.53
CA GLY A 39 -12.02 24.07 -2.18
C GLY A 39 -13.03 25.01 -1.50
N VAL A 40 -13.03 25.01 -0.16
CA VAL A 40 -13.90 25.92 0.62
C VAL A 40 -13.50 27.37 0.40
N PHE A 41 -12.20 27.70 0.47
CA PHE A 41 -11.72 29.06 0.22
C PHE A 41 -11.94 29.49 -1.23
N LEU A 42 -11.69 28.62 -2.20
CA LEU A 42 -11.99 28.87 -3.60
C LEU A 42 -13.47 29.20 -3.81
N SER A 43 -14.36 28.35 -3.30
CA SER A 43 -15.82 28.54 -3.44
C SER A 43 -16.30 29.81 -2.74
N SER A 44 -15.74 30.13 -1.57
CA SER A 44 -16.06 31.35 -0.84
C SER A 44 -15.61 32.59 -1.58
N GLY A 45 -14.40 32.59 -2.17
CA GLY A 45 -13.88 33.67 -2.99
C GLY A 45 -14.77 33.93 -4.21
N TRP A 46 -15.14 32.86 -4.91
CA TRP A 46 -16.01 32.93 -6.09
C TRP A 46 -17.42 33.43 -5.75
N LEU A 47 -18.00 32.98 -4.63
CA LEU A 47 -19.30 33.49 -4.16
C LEU A 47 -19.27 35.00 -3.84
N LEU A 48 -18.20 35.43 -3.13
CA LEU A 48 -18.03 36.84 -2.78
C LEU A 48 -17.90 37.70 -4.04
N GLU A 49 -17.10 37.29 -5.02
CA GLU A 49 -16.93 38.00 -6.28
C GLU A 49 -18.20 38.06 -7.09
N THR A 50 -19.04 37.00 -7.08
CA THR A 50 -20.23 36.91 -7.93
C THR A 50 -21.47 37.55 -7.32
N PHE A 51 -21.64 37.45 -5.99
CA PHE A 51 -22.92 37.85 -5.32
C PHE A 51 -22.81 39.07 -4.42
N THR A 52 -21.59 39.61 -4.23
CA THR A 52 -21.41 40.77 -3.37
C THR A 52 -20.59 41.86 -4.09
N GLU A 53 -20.92 43.13 -3.77
CA GLU A 53 -20.15 44.30 -4.24
C GLU A 53 -18.92 44.56 -3.34
N PHE A 54 -18.41 43.53 -2.65
CA PHE A 54 -17.19 43.65 -1.86
C PHE A 54 -15.99 43.87 -2.80
N SER A 55 -14.97 44.58 -2.28
CA SER A 55 -13.76 44.87 -3.07
C SER A 55 -13.11 43.61 -3.58
N ASP A 56 -12.58 43.63 -4.80
CA ASP A 56 -11.83 42.58 -5.46
C ASP A 56 -10.65 42.06 -4.59
N GLU A 57 -10.16 42.91 -3.70
CA GLU A 57 -9.08 42.57 -2.74
C GLU A 57 -9.46 41.46 -1.75
N ILE A 58 -10.74 41.43 -1.32
CA ILE A 58 -11.23 40.41 -0.37
C ILE A 58 -11.29 39.05 -1.09
N SER A 59 -11.87 39.02 -2.29
CA SER A 59 -11.95 37.79 -3.10
C SER A 59 -10.54 37.25 -3.43
N LEU A 60 -9.61 38.15 -3.75
CA LEU A 60 -8.21 37.80 -3.99
C LEU A 60 -7.55 37.16 -2.75
N LEU A 61 -7.84 37.64 -1.54
CA LEU A 61 -7.32 37.05 -0.30
C LEU A 61 -7.78 35.59 -0.14
N PHE A 62 -9.05 35.31 -0.46
CA PHE A 62 -9.59 33.95 -0.44
C PHE A 62 -8.89 33.05 -1.46
N TYR A 63 -8.67 33.55 -2.68
CA TYR A 63 -7.95 32.79 -3.71
C TYR A 63 -6.49 32.52 -3.31
N ILE A 64 -5.77 33.50 -2.75
CA ILE A 64 -4.40 33.29 -2.25
C ILE A 64 -4.39 32.24 -1.14
N THR A 65 -5.38 32.26 -0.24
CA THR A 65 -5.48 31.23 0.82
C THR A 65 -5.75 29.85 0.23
N ALA A 66 -6.61 29.77 -0.80
CA ALA A 66 -6.85 28.52 -1.55
C ALA A 66 -5.58 28.00 -2.22
N TYR A 67 -4.74 28.89 -2.81
CA TYR A 67 -3.43 28.53 -3.38
C TYR A 67 -2.51 27.94 -2.32
N VAL A 68 -2.38 28.57 -1.17
CA VAL A 68 -1.51 28.08 -0.08
C VAL A 68 -1.96 26.70 0.39
N CYS A 69 -3.27 26.53 0.62
CA CYS A 69 -3.81 25.24 1.03
C CYS A 69 -3.63 24.16 -0.05
N GLY A 70 -3.97 24.48 -1.32
CA GLY A 70 -3.91 23.51 -2.42
C GLY A 70 -2.51 23.16 -2.88
N SER A 71 -1.53 24.08 -2.72
CA SER A 71 -0.15 23.83 -3.13
C SER A 71 0.74 23.21 -2.06
N TYR A 72 0.37 23.24 -0.80
CA TYR A 72 1.26 22.88 0.32
C TYR A 72 1.91 21.50 0.15
N TYR A 73 1.11 20.45 -0.02
CA TYR A 73 1.63 19.09 -0.23
C TYR A 73 2.28 18.92 -1.60
N THR A 74 1.69 19.48 -2.64
CA THR A 74 2.23 19.42 -4.00
C THR A 74 3.64 20.04 -4.08
N VAL A 75 3.88 21.16 -3.38
CA VAL A 75 5.21 21.80 -3.32
C VAL A 75 6.22 20.90 -2.60
N THR A 76 5.85 20.33 -1.45
CA THR A 76 6.77 19.47 -0.69
C THR A 76 7.15 18.24 -1.51
N GLU A 77 6.19 17.61 -2.16
CA GLU A 77 6.41 16.43 -3.00
C GLU A 77 7.22 16.76 -4.26
N ALA A 78 6.90 17.86 -4.94
CA ALA A 78 7.66 18.33 -6.09
C ALA A 78 9.13 18.61 -5.76
N ILE A 79 9.42 19.22 -4.58
CA ILE A 79 10.80 19.47 -4.14
C ILE A 79 11.54 18.17 -3.94
N ASP A 80 10.94 17.18 -3.28
CA ASP A 80 11.58 15.89 -3.03
C ASP A 80 11.86 15.12 -4.32
N LYS A 81 10.92 15.14 -5.27
CA LYS A 81 11.06 14.51 -6.59
C LYS A 81 12.14 15.20 -7.44
N ILE A 82 12.19 16.54 -7.44
CA ILE A 82 13.23 17.31 -8.15
C ILE A 82 14.60 17.01 -7.56
N ARG A 83 14.74 16.95 -6.22
CA ARG A 83 16.01 16.59 -5.58
C ARG A 83 16.47 15.18 -5.95
N ALA A 84 15.53 14.28 -6.21
CA ALA A 84 15.81 12.94 -6.71
C ALA A 84 16.08 12.88 -8.24
N GLY A 85 16.09 14.03 -8.93
CA GLY A 85 16.30 14.14 -10.39
C GLY A 85 15.09 13.69 -11.21
N LYS A 86 13.91 13.61 -10.62
CA LYS A 86 12.66 13.23 -11.30
C LYS A 86 11.82 14.47 -11.53
N PHE A 87 11.44 14.69 -12.79
CA PHE A 87 10.48 15.73 -13.16
C PHE A 87 9.12 15.08 -13.39
N GLU A 88 8.20 15.34 -12.49
CA GLU A 88 6.85 14.78 -12.52
C GLU A 88 5.80 15.87 -12.74
N ILE A 89 4.55 15.45 -12.92
CA ILE A 89 3.42 16.33 -13.27
C ILE A 89 3.18 17.41 -12.19
N ASP A 90 3.52 17.13 -10.92
CA ASP A 90 3.37 18.04 -9.78
C ASP A 90 4.06 19.37 -10.02
N PHE A 91 5.29 19.32 -10.53
CA PHE A 91 6.05 20.52 -10.88
C PHE A 91 5.38 21.32 -11.99
N LEU A 92 4.88 20.65 -13.03
CA LEU A 92 4.19 21.31 -14.13
C LEU A 92 2.89 22.00 -13.65
N MET A 93 2.17 21.37 -12.73
CA MET A 93 0.94 21.94 -12.15
C MET A 93 1.24 23.21 -11.33
N LEU A 94 2.33 23.20 -10.55
CA LEU A 94 2.76 24.40 -9.81
C LEU A 94 3.18 25.54 -10.75
N VAL A 95 3.89 25.24 -11.85
CA VAL A 95 4.27 26.23 -12.86
C VAL A 95 3.03 26.79 -13.56
N ALA A 96 2.06 25.94 -13.90
CA ALA A 96 0.81 26.38 -14.52
C ALA A 96 -0.01 27.29 -13.58
N ALA A 97 -0.12 26.91 -12.29
CA ALA A 97 -0.78 27.74 -11.30
C ALA A 97 -0.08 29.09 -11.08
N ALA A 98 1.28 29.09 -11.00
CA ALA A 98 2.05 30.33 -10.93
C ALA A 98 1.85 31.20 -12.18
N GLY A 99 1.79 30.61 -13.38
CA GLY A 99 1.47 31.29 -14.62
C GLY A 99 0.08 31.93 -14.59
N ALA A 100 -0.95 31.22 -14.12
CA ALA A 100 -2.29 31.76 -13.96
C ALA A 100 -2.30 32.98 -13.02
N ALA A 101 -1.61 32.90 -11.88
CA ALA A 101 -1.48 34.01 -10.95
C ALA A 101 -0.82 35.25 -11.57
N THR A 102 0.24 35.08 -12.40
CA THR A 102 0.89 36.20 -13.09
C THR A 102 0.02 36.86 -14.15
N LEU A 103 -0.93 36.13 -14.70
CA LEU A 103 -1.90 36.62 -15.67
C LEU A 103 -3.14 37.24 -15.00
N GLY A 104 -3.22 37.24 -13.65
CA GLY A 104 -4.37 37.72 -12.91
C GLY A 104 -5.53 36.72 -12.82
N ALA A 105 -5.38 35.51 -13.37
CA ALA A 105 -6.38 34.43 -13.38
C ALA A 105 -6.29 33.61 -12.07
N TRP A 106 -6.55 34.29 -10.94
CA TRP A 106 -6.39 33.68 -9.62
C TRP A 106 -7.39 32.57 -9.33
N ALA A 107 -8.64 32.75 -9.76
CA ALA A 107 -9.69 31.76 -9.57
C ALA A 107 -9.40 30.45 -10.30
N GLU A 108 -8.94 30.56 -11.56
CA GLU A 108 -8.60 29.42 -12.41
C GLU A 108 -7.40 28.65 -11.88
N GLY A 109 -6.36 29.37 -11.42
CA GLY A 109 -5.19 28.72 -10.85
C GLY A 109 -5.49 28.08 -9.48
N ALA A 110 -6.36 28.69 -8.66
CA ALA A 110 -6.84 28.09 -7.42
C ALA A 110 -7.68 26.83 -7.69
N LEU A 111 -8.53 26.86 -8.72
CA LEU A 111 -9.31 25.69 -9.18
C LEU A 111 -8.40 24.55 -9.65
N LEU A 112 -7.35 24.87 -10.42
CA LEU A 112 -6.38 23.90 -10.88
C LEU A 112 -5.69 23.19 -9.70
N LEU A 113 -5.20 23.96 -8.72
CA LEU A 113 -4.54 23.40 -7.53
C LEU A 113 -5.51 22.61 -6.65
N PHE A 114 -6.75 23.06 -6.51
CA PHE A 114 -7.79 22.33 -5.77
C PHE A 114 -8.07 20.97 -6.42
N LEU A 115 -8.35 20.94 -7.73
CA LEU A 115 -8.67 19.70 -8.45
C LEU A 115 -7.49 18.72 -8.42
N PHE A 116 -6.28 19.23 -8.54
CA PHE A 116 -5.07 18.42 -8.46
C PHE A 116 -4.89 17.86 -7.04
N SER A 117 -4.97 18.71 -6.02
CA SER A 117 -4.81 18.32 -4.62
C SER A 117 -5.86 17.29 -4.17
N ILE A 118 -7.14 17.48 -4.56
CA ILE A 118 -8.19 16.51 -4.21
C ILE A 118 -8.00 15.18 -4.94
N GLY A 119 -7.56 15.21 -6.20
CA GLY A 119 -7.23 14.01 -6.98
C GLY A 119 -6.13 13.20 -6.32
N HIS A 120 -5.03 13.86 -5.93
CA HIS A 120 -3.88 13.25 -5.26
C HIS A 120 -4.26 12.65 -3.89
N ALA A 121 -5.02 13.42 -3.09
CA ALA A 121 -5.50 12.94 -1.79
C ALA A 121 -6.41 11.70 -1.90
N LEU A 122 -7.29 11.66 -2.92
CA LEU A 122 -8.15 10.50 -3.19
C LEU A 122 -7.37 9.28 -3.67
N GLU A 123 -6.37 9.49 -4.52
CA GLU A 123 -5.45 8.43 -4.96
C GLU A 123 -4.71 7.82 -3.77
N GLY A 124 -4.09 8.64 -2.94
CA GLY A 124 -3.40 8.20 -1.72
C GLY A 124 -4.33 7.45 -0.75
N TYR A 125 -5.56 7.92 -0.59
CA TYR A 125 -6.56 7.24 0.23
C TYR A 125 -6.95 5.87 -0.35
N ALA A 126 -7.19 5.78 -1.65
CA ALA A 126 -7.56 4.52 -2.32
C ALA A 126 -6.42 3.49 -2.26
N MET A 127 -5.19 3.91 -2.53
CA MET A 127 -3.99 3.06 -2.44
C MET A 127 -3.74 2.58 -1.01
N GLY A 128 -3.91 3.46 -0.02
CA GLY A 128 -3.78 3.09 1.39
C GLY A 128 -4.83 2.06 1.84
N ARG A 129 -6.06 2.16 1.31
CA ARG A 129 -7.12 1.20 1.58
C ARG A 129 -6.85 -0.15 0.91
N ALA A 130 -6.40 -0.15 -0.34
CA ALA A 130 -6.03 -1.38 -1.07
C ALA A 130 -4.87 -2.11 -0.37
N LYS A 131 -3.84 -1.38 0.04
CA LYS A 131 -2.71 -1.95 0.76
C LYS A 131 -3.12 -2.64 2.07
N ARG A 132 -4.01 -2.02 2.84
CA ARG A 132 -4.52 -2.63 4.08
C ARG A 132 -5.31 -3.91 3.84
N ALA A 133 -6.17 -3.93 2.82
CA ALA A 133 -6.91 -5.14 2.49
C ALA A 133 -5.95 -6.31 2.17
N ILE A 134 -4.82 -6.03 1.53
CA ILE A 134 -3.77 -7.03 1.27
C ILE A 134 -3.04 -7.41 2.57
N GLU A 135 -2.71 -6.45 3.43
CA GLU A 135 -2.06 -6.69 4.72
C GLU A 135 -2.94 -7.54 5.65
N GLU A 136 -4.24 -7.25 5.72
CA GLU A 136 -5.22 -8.03 6.49
C GLU A 136 -5.29 -9.49 6.01
N LEU A 137 -5.22 -9.74 4.69
CA LEU A 137 -5.12 -11.10 4.15
C LEU A 137 -3.81 -11.78 4.52
N SER A 138 -2.70 -11.05 4.50
CA SER A 138 -1.38 -11.57 4.89
C SER A 138 -1.29 -11.93 6.38
N GLU A 139 -2.02 -11.23 7.26
CA GLU A 139 -2.09 -11.55 8.69
C GLU A 139 -2.85 -12.84 9.00
N LEU A 140 -3.57 -13.42 8.03
CA LEU A 140 -4.23 -14.71 8.18
C LEU A 140 -3.22 -15.87 8.25
N ALA A 141 -2.03 -15.75 7.67
CA ALA A 141 -0.97 -16.74 7.76
C ALA A 141 -0.18 -16.59 9.08
N PRO A 142 0.07 -17.67 9.83
CA PRO A 142 0.94 -17.63 11.01
C PRO A 142 2.38 -17.34 10.58
N ARG A 143 3.12 -16.63 11.44
CA ARG A 143 4.53 -16.29 11.18
C ARG A 143 5.49 -17.39 11.60
N THR A 144 5.06 -18.29 12.48
CA THR A 144 5.86 -19.42 13.00
C THR A 144 5.10 -20.71 12.81
N ALA A 145 5.86 -21.81 12.69
CA ALA A 145 5.36 -23.16 12.60
C ALA A 145 6.05 -24.04 13.63
N ARG A 146 5.32 -24.96 14.26
CA ARG A 146 5.90 -25.97 15.13
C ARG A 146 6.22 -27.21 14.32
N VAL A 147 7.50 -27.49 14.16
CA VAL A 147 8.01 -28.59 13.34
C VAL A 147 8.58 -29.68 14.22
N ARG A 148 8.28 -30.93 13.89
CA ARG A 148 8.87 -32.11 14.52
C ARG A 148 9.98 -32.66 13.62
N ARG A 149 11.24 -32.40 13.99
CA ARG A 149 12.43 -32.93 13.33
C ARG A 149 13.18 -33.86 14.31
N ASN A 150 13.52 -35.06 13.89
CA ASN A 150 14.26 -36.03 14.73
C ASN A 150 13.62 -36.33 16.10
N GLY A 151 12.29 -36.30 16.17
CA GLY A 151 11.54 -36.56 17.40
C GLY A 151 11.40 -35.36 18.36
N ASN A 152 12.06 -34.24 18.09
CA ASN A 152 11.95 -33.01 18.88
C ASN A 152 11.03 -32.00 18.16
N GLU A 153 10.20 -31.32 18.95
CA GLU A 153 9.37 -30.23 18.46
C GLU A 153 10.09 -28.90 18.67
N THR A 154 10.20 -28.11 17.62
CA THR A 154 10.82 -26.79 17.63
C THR A 154 9.94 -25.82 16.86
N GLU A 155 9.80 -24.60 17.37
CA GLU A 155 9.13 -23.51 16.67
C GLU A 155 10.13 -22.78 15.79
N ILE A 156 9.79 -22.66 14.50
CA ILE A 156 10.63 -22.00 13.48
C ILE A 156 9.79 -20.97 12.69
N PRO A 157 10.40 -19.94 12.10
CA PRO A 157 9.75 -19.10 11.10
C PRO A 157 9.18 -19.93 9.95
N VAL A 158 8.02 -19.53 9.42
CA VAL A 158 7.36 -20.26 8.30
C VAL A 158 8.26 -20.30 7.06
N GLU A 159 9.07 -19.27 6.86
CA GLU A 159 10.02 -19.16 5.74
C GLU A 159 11.15 -20.24 5.80
N GLU A 160 11.36 -20.86 6.95
CA GLU A 160 12.34 -21.93 7.16
C GLU A 160 11.76 -23.34 7.00
N LEU A 161 10.45 -23.44 6.67
CA LEU A 161 9.82 -24.71 6.35
C LEU A 161 10.38 -25.28 5.04
N ILE A 162 10.64 -26.57 5.04
CA ILE A 162 11.06 -27.31 3.86
C ILE A 162 10.08 -28.44 3.56
N ILE A 163 10.01 -28.83 2.30
CA ILE A 163 9.19 -29.96 1.86
C ILE A 163 9.60 -31.22 2.60
N GLY A 164 8.64 -31.89 3.21
CA GLY A 164 8.85 -33.09 4.02
C GLY A 164 8.93 -32.84 5.52
N ASP A 165 8.86 -31.59 5.98
CA ASP A 165 8.71 -31.30 7.40
C ASP A 165 7.37 -31.78 7.94
N ILE A 166 7.38 -32.29 9.17
CA ILE A 166 6.18 -32.65 9.92
C ILE A 166 5.79 -31.47 10.79
N VAL A 167 4.70 -30.80 10.43
CA VAL A 167 4.16 -29.68 11.18
C VAL A 167 3.13 -30.17 12.18
N VAL A 168 3.24 -29.72 13.43
CA VAL A 168 2.29 -30.03 14.51
C VAL A 168 1.36 -28.82 14.70
N VAL A 169 0.08 -29.01 14.38
CA VAL A 169 -0.97 -27.99 14.55
C VAL A 169 -1.88 -28.39 15.69
N LYS A 170 -2.03 -27.55 16.70
CA LYS A 170 -2.93 -27.78 17.83
C LYS A 170 -4.32 -27.23 17.54
N PRO A 171 -5.35 -27.65 18.32
CA PRO A 171 -6.66 -27.03 18.26
C PRO A 171 -6.55 -25.50 18.39
N ASP A 172 -7.36 -24.77 17.61
CA ASP A 172 -7.39 -23.31 17.50
C ASP A 172 -6.12 -22.64 16.93
N GLU A 173 -5.11 -23.42 16.50
CA GLU A 173 -3.95 -22.91 15.77
C GLU A 173 -4.26 -22.85 14.26
N ARG A 174 -3.61 -21.91 13.57
CA ARG A 174 -3.70 -21.80 12.10
C ARG A 174 -2.72 -22.75 11.44
N VAL A 175 -3.11 -23.33 10.31
CA VAL A 175 -2.24 -24.17 9.49
C VAL A 175 -1.22 -23.27 8.77
N PRO A 176 0.11 -23.47 8.97
CA PRO A 176 1.13 -22.54 8.49
C PRO A 176 1.55 -22.73 7.04
N ALA A 177 1.26 -23.87 6.44
CA ALA A 177 1.64 -24.20 5.08
C ALA A 177 0.70 -25.25 4.49
N ASP A 178 0.70 -25.39 3.18
CA ASP A 178 -0.02 -26.44 2.47
C ASP A 178 0.59 -27.81 2.78
N GLY A 179 -0.27 -28.82 2.90
CA GLY A 179 0.15 -30.18 3.24
C GLY A 179 -1.02 -31.13 3.39
N PHE A 180 -0.71 -32.35 3.75
CA PHE A 180 -1.69 -33.39 4.03
C PHE A 180 -1.52 -33.95 5.44
N VAL A 181 -2.63 -34.40 6.04
CA VAL A 181 -2.63 -34.95 7.39
C VAL A 181 -2.03 -36.34 7.38
N ILE A 182 -1.06 -36.58 8.26
CA ILE A 182 -0.44 -37.91 8.44
C ILE A 182 -0.84 -38.58 9.74
N LEU A 183 -1.29 -37.77 10.74
CA LEU A 183 -1.71 -38.26 12.05
C LEU A 183 -2.74 -37.31 12.67
N GLY A 184 -3.77 -37.87 13.30
CA GLY A 184 -4.84 -37.12 13.95
C GLY A 184 -6.01 -36.82 13.02
N GLU A 185 -7.11 -36.39 13.60
CA GLU A 185 -8.33 -35.99 12.90
C GLU A 185 -8.76 -34.63 13.45
N SER A 186 -9.23 -33.73 12.59
CA SER A 186 -9.70 -32.41 12.99
C SER A 186 -10.59 -31.79 11.93
N SER A 187 -11.44 -30.85 12.34
CA SER A 187 -12.20 -30.00 11.41
C SER A 187 -11.49 -28.66 11.23
N VAL A 188 -11.25 -28.28 9.98
CA VAL A 188 -10.55 -27.03 9.63
C VAL A 188 -11.55 -26.02 9.07
N ASN A 189 -11.57 -24.83 9.64
CA ASN A 189 -12.35 -23.71 9.13
C ASN A 189 -11.63 -23.07 7.95
N GLN A 190 -12.17 -23.26 6.75
CA GLN A 190 -11.64 -22.68 5.50
C GLN A 190 -12.39 -21.41 5.05
N ALA A 191 -13.36 -20.93 5.84
CA ALA A 191 -14.17 -19.77 5.48
C ALA A 191 -13.36 -18.52 5.09
N PRO A 192 -12.22 -18.21 5.72
CA PRO A 192 -11.40 -17.04 5.33
C PRO A 192 -10.84 -17.11 3.91
N ILE A 193 -10.74 -18.31 3.32
CA ILE A 193 -10.18 -18.55 1.98
C ILE A 193 -11.28 -18.85 0.97
N THR A 194 -12.19 -19.77 1.31
CA THR A 194 -13.22 -20.26 0.38
C THR A 194 -14.54 -19.50 0.46
N GLY A 195 -14.77 -18.76 1.55
CA GLY A 195 -16.05 -18.12 1.88
C GLY A 195 -17.11 -19.08 2.42
N GLU A 196 -16.84 -20.38 2.51
CA GLU A 196 -17.77 -21.38 3.03
C GLU A 196 -17.69 -21.47 4.55
N SER A 197 -18.81 -21.27 5.24
CA SER A 197 -18.87 -21.24 6.72
C SER A 197 -18.83 -22.64 7.36
N VAL A 198 -18.86 -23.71 6.58
CA VAL A 198 -18.87 -25.08 7.11
C VAL A 198 -17.44 -25.58 7.24
N PRO A 199 -16.98 -25.98 8.45
CA PRO A 199 -15.67 -26.59 8.63
C PRO A 199 -15.54 -27.89 7.82
N VAL A 200 -14.36 -28.15 7.28
CA VAL A 200 -14.05 -29.36 6.51
C VAL A 200 -13.27 -30.32 7.39
N ASP A 201 -13.79 -31.56 7.51
CA ASP A 201 -13.10 -32.62 8.24
C ASP A 201 -11.86 -33.09 7.49
N LYS A 202 -10.76 -33.16 8.20
CA LYS A 202 -9.46 -33.61 7.71
C LYS A 202 -9.05 -34.87 8.45
N GLN A 203 -8.68 -35.90 7.69
CA GLN A 203 -8.25 -37.20 8.17
C GLN A 203 -6.87 -37.58 7.59
N PRO A 204 -6.15 -38.51 8.23
CA PRO A 204 -4.88 -38.96 7.72
C PRO A 204 -5.00 -39.62 6.34
N VAL A 205 -4.07 -39.30 5.45
CA VAL A 205 -4.00 -39.96 4.15
C VAL A 205 -3.54 -41.42 4.28
N ASN A 206 -4.13 -42.31 3.46
CA ASN A 206 -3.81 -43.74 3.52
C ASN A 206 -2.41 -44.07 2.98
N ASP A 207 -1.94 -43.26 2.01
CA ASP A 207 -0.63 -43.45 1.37
C ASP A 207 0.07 -42.08 1.19
N VAL A 208 1.03 -41.83 2.06
CA VAL A 208 1.82 -40.59 2.08
C VAL A 208 2.61 -40.37 0.77
N LYS A 209 3.11 -41.43 0.14
CA LYS A 209 3.88 -41.30 -1.09
C LYS A 209 2.99 -40.88 -2.25
N ARG A 210 1.82 -41.49 -2.36
CA ARG A 210 0.82 -41.14 -3.39
C ARG A 210 0.31 -39.72 -3.19
N ALA A 211 0.03 -39.32 -1.95
CA ALA A 211 -0.41 -37.97 -1.62
C ALA A 211 0.64 -36.90 -1.96
N ALA A 212 1.93 -37.22 -1.85
CA ALA A 212 3.02 -36.30 -2.20
C ALA A 212 3.22 -36.19 -3.73
N GLU A 213 2.89 -37.24 -4.50
CA GLU A 213 3.00 -37.25 -5.96
C GLU A 213 1.80 -36.59 -6.66
N ASP A 214 0.62 -36.73 -6.09
CA ASP A 214 -0.63 -36.18 -6.65
C ASP A 214 -1.51 -35.55 -5.55
N PRO A 215 -1.20 -34.30 -5.14
CA PRO A 215 -1.92 -33.61 -4.09
C PRO A 215 -3.41 -33.33 -4.44
N GLU A 216 -3.75 -33.26 -5.73
CA GLU A 216 -5.13 -33.00 -6.19
C GLU A 216 -6.03 -34.25 -6.08
N SER A 217 -5.47 -35.41 -5.81
CA SER A 217 -6.23 -36.65 -5.63
C SER A 217 -6.75 -36.92 -4.21
N LEU A 218 -6.62 -35.94 -3.29
CA LEU A 218 -6.92 -36.06 -1.86
C LEU A 218 -8.28 -35.46 -1.49
#